data_3126a283350a58246147d68f12a4c8fc
#
_entry.id   3126a283350a58246147d68f12a4c8fc
#
_cell.length_a   1.000
_cell.length_b   1.000
_cell.length_c   1.000
_cell.angle_alpha   90.00
_cell.angle_beta   90.00
_cell.angle_gamma   90.00
#
_symmetry.space_group_name_H-M   'P 1'
#
loop_
_entity.id
_entity.type
_entity.pdbx_description
1 polymer ?
#
loop_
_entity_poly.entity_id
_entity_poly.type
_entity_poly.pdbx_seq_one_letter_code
_entity_poly.pdbx_strand_id
1 'polypeptide(L)'
;TLELAAGMGFATRNCENHIGYAELAGKDPEKYLATICHVDVVPVGNGWTADPFTMRIKDGWLLGRGVADDKGPMVATLYALKFLKEQGYELRYPIRALIGDNEETHMQDVDYYLKNYQAPAFCFPPDAEFPVCNGEKGLFGAKIVSPVCNGVIVDFEGGVANNAVPDRASALV
;
A
#
# COMPACT_ATOMS: atom_id res chain seq x y z
N THR A 1 -10.99 -6.96 1.95
CA THR A 1 -11.22 -5.51 1.81
C THR A 1 -12.41 -5.21 0.91
N LEU A 2 -12.52 -5.81 -0.29
CA LEU A 2 -13.64 -5.59 -1.20
C LEU A 2 -15.00 -5.98 -0.60
N GLU A 3 -15.06 -7.04 0.20
CA GLU A 3 -16.28 -7.42 0.94
C GLU A 3 -16.69 -6.35 1.96
N LEU A 4 -15.74 -5.76 2.67
CA LEU A 4 -15.99 -4.63 3.58
C LEU A 4 -16.60 -3.45 2.81
N ALA A 5 -16.01 -3.08 1.67
CA ALA A 5 -16.48 -1.99 0.84
C ALA A 5 -17.87 -2.29 0.24
N ALA A 6 -18.13 -3.53 -0.18
CA ALA A 6 -19.45 -3.97 -0.61
C ALA A 6 -20.48 -3.88 0.53
N GLY A 7 -20.11 -4.26 1.76
CA GLY A 7 -20.94 -4.08 2.96
C GLY A 7 -21.25 -2.61 3.29
N MET A 8 -20.39 -1.68 2.88
CA MET A 8 -20.65 -0.23 2.94
C MET A 8 -21.54 0.26 1.79
N GLY A 9 -21.93 -0.63 0.87
CA GLY A 9 -22.84 -0.35 -0.23
C GLY A 9 -22.17 0.32 -1.43
N PHE A 10 -20.87 0.08 -1.64
CA PHE A 10 -20.17 0.47 -2.87
C PHE A 10 -20.27 -0.62 -3.94
N ALA A 11 -20.21 -0.22 -5.20
CA ALA A 11 -19.90 -1.14 -6.28
C ALA A 11 -18.43 -1.54 -6.15
N THR A 12 -18.14 -2.84 -6.16
CA THR A 12 -16.76 -3.34 -6.04
C THR A 12 -16.39 -4.18 -7.23
N ARG A 13 -15.11 -4.15 -7.58
CA ARG A 13 -14.55 -4.99 -8.63
C ARG A 13 -13.21 -5.56 -8.20
N ASN A 14 -13.04 -6.85 -8.41
CA ASN A 14 -11.75 -7.51 -8.41
C ASN A 14 -11.24 -7.56 -9.87
N CYS A 15 -10.09 -6.97 -10.13
CA CYS A 15 -9.46 -6.91 -11.44
C CYS A 15 -8.47 -8.08 -11.56
N GLU A 16 -8.99 -9.28 -11.82
CA GLU A 16 -8.28 -10.54 -12.06
C GLU A 16 -7.25 -10.91 -10.99
N ASN A 17 -7.54 -10.55 -9.72
CA ASN A 17 -6.68 -10.76 -8.55
C ASN A 17 -5.33 -10.01 -8.58
N HIS A 18 -5.22 -8.94 -9.38
CA HIS A 18 -4.06 -8.06 -9.35
C HIS A 18 -4.32 -6.81 -8.50
N ILE A 19 -5.50 -6.21 -8.65
CA ILE A 19 -5.91 -5.00 -7.94
C ILE A 19 -7.43 -5.02 -7.80
N GLY A 20 -7.96 -4.32 -6.82
CA GLY A 20 -9.40 -4.15 -6.69
C GLY A 20 -9.80 -2.69 -6.55
N TYR A 21 -11.09 -2.41 -6.65
CA TYR A 21 -11.59 -1.10 -6.31
C TYR A 21 -13.00 -1.12 -5.72
N ALA A 22 -13.31 -0.08 -4.95
CA ALA A 22 -14.65 0.31 -4.54
C ALA A 22 -15.00 1.62 -5.24
N GLU A 23 -16.21 1.72 -5.78
CA GLU A 23 -16.65 2.88 -6.56
C GLU A 23 -17.89 3.53 -5.95
N LEU A 24 -17.82 4.84 -5.79
CA LEU A 24 -18.97 5.71 -5.59
C LEU A 24 -19.33 6.34 -6.93
N ALA A 25 -20.55 6.09 -7.42
CA ALA A 25 -21.01 6.51 -8.73
C ALA A 25 -21.06 8.04 -8.89
N GLY A 26 -20.86 8.51 -10.11
CA GLY A 26 -21.01 9.89 -10.55
C GLY A 26 -21.93 9.99 -11.78
N LYS A 27 -22.28 11.22 -12.15
CA LYS A 27 -23.18 11.50 -13.30
C LYS A 27 -22.53 11.29 -14.67
N ASP A 28 -21.21 11.50 -14.74
CA ASP A 28 -20.42 11.40 -15.97
C ASP A 28 -19.39 10.27 -15.82
N PRO A 29 -19.66 9.07 -16.37
CA PRO A 29 -18.79 7.92 -16.21
C PRO A 29 -17.61 7.88 -17.20
N GLU A 30 -17.48 8.84 -18.11
CA GLU A 30 -16.37 8.89 -19.07
C GLU A 30 -15.03 9.17 -18.40
N LYS A 31 -15.06 9.72 -17.19
CA LYS A 31 -13.88 10.00 -16.36
C LYS A 31 -14.17 9.59 -14.93
N TYR A 32 -13.14 9.30 -14.19
CA TYR A 32 -13.25 9.08 -12.75
C TYR A 32 -12.04 9.66 -12.00
N LEU A 33 -12.25 9.95 -10.73
CA LEU A 33 -11.20 10.32 -9.78
C LEU A 33 -10.83 9.08 -8.95
N ALA A 34 -9.62 9.02 -8.45
CA ALA A 34 -9.21 7.90 -7.62
C ALA A 34 -8.35 8.32 -6.41
N THR A 35 -8.42 7.48 -5.40
CA THR A 35 -7.35 7.27 -4.44
C THR A 35 -6.75 5.91 -4.71
N ILE A 36 -5.50 5.71 -4.33
CA ILE A 36 -4.87 4.39 -4.36
C ILE A 36 -4.21 4.10 -3.02
N CYS A 37 -4.50 2.94 -2.49
CA CYS A 37 -3.97 2.41 -1.24
C CYS A 37 -3.50 0.97 -1.47
N HIS A 38 -2.68 0.43 -0.55
CA HIS A 38 -2.23 -0.95 -0.62
C HIS A 38 -2.51 -1.75 0.66
N VAL A 39 -2.55 -3.08 0.52
CA VAL A 39 -2.80 -3.99 1.64
C VAL A 39 -1.62 -4.91 1.95
N ASP A 40 -0.64 -4.99 1.06
CA ASP A 40 0.62 -5.65 1.35
C ASP A 40 1.45 -4.86 2.38
N VAL A 41 2.47 -5.46 2.90
CA VAL A 41 3.30 -4.87 3.95
C VAL A 41 4.73 -5.37 3.85
N VAL A 42 5.69 -4.52 4.24
CA VAL A 42 7.09 -4.91 4.37
C VAL A 42 7.28 -6.03 5.41
N PRO A 43 8.39 -6.79 5.35
CA PRO A 43 8.76 -7.74 6.39
C PRO A 43 8.74 -7.10 7.78
N VAL A 44 8.30 -7.86 8.78
CA VAL A 44 8.07 -7.32 10.13
C VAL A 44 9.32 -6.80 10.83
N GLY A 45 10.50 -7.33 10.49
CA GLY A 45 11.74 -6.99 11.19
C GLY A 45 11.76 -7.52 12.63
N ASN A 46 12.64 -6.94 13.45
CA ASN A 46 12.86 -7.32 14.85
C ASN A 46 12.23 -6.29 15.82
N GLY A 47 12.24 -6.62 17.12
CA GLY A 47 11.87 -5.70 18.19
C GLY A 47 10.39 -5.60 18.52
N TRP A 48 9.52 -6.40 17.91
CA TRP A 48 8.12 -6.46 18.27
C TRP A 48 7.93 -7.10 19.65
N THR A 49 7.10 -6.47 20.48
CA THR A 49 6.78 -6.95 21.83
C THR A 49 5.55 -7.89 21.87
N ALA A 50 4.89 -8.08 20.75
CA ALA A 50 3.80 -9.02 20.52
C ALA A 50 3.66 -9.29 19.02
N ASP A 51 2.77 -10.22 18.62
CA ASP A 51 2.52 -10.53 17.23
C ASP A 51 2.22 -9.27 16.40
N PRO A 52 3.05 -8.94 15.40
CA PRO A 52 2.88 -7.74 14.58
C PRO A 52 1.61 -7.78 13.70
N PHE A 53 1.08 -8.95 13.38
CA PHE A 53 -0.11 -9.11 12.55
C PHE A 53 -1.43 -9.14 13.35
N THR A 54 -1.34 -9.10 14.66
CA THR A 54 -2.50 -8.94 15.54
C THR A 54 -2.59 -7.49 16.02
N MET A 55 -3.52 -6.72 15.43
CA MET A 55 -3.74 -5.32 15.82
C MET A 55 -4.14 -5.21 17.29
N ARG A 56 -3.53 -4.27 17.98
CA ARG A 56 -3.80 -3.95 19.40
C ARG A 56 -4.10 -2.47 19.58
N ILE A 57 -4.94 -2.18 20.59
CA ILE A 57 -5.14 -0.81 21.06
C ILE A 57 -4.41 -0.65 22.38
N LYS A 58 -3.49 0.29 22.46
CA LYS A 58 -2.75 0.61 23.67
C LYS A 58 -2.56 2.13 23.77
N ASP A 59 -2.94 2.71 24.90
CA ASP A 59 -2.77 4.14 25.23
C ASP A 59 -3.34 5.07 24.13
N GLY A 60 -4.46 4.67 23.50
CA GLY A 60 -5.09 5.42 22.40
C GLY A 60 -4.46 5.21 21.03
N TRP A 61 -3.44 4.36 20.90
CA TRP A 61 -2.78 4.03 19.65
C TRP A 61 -3.22 2.68 19.09
N LEU A 62 -3.36 2.60 17.77
CA LEU A 62 -3.48 1.34 17.04
C LEU A 62 -2.07 0.84 16.71
N LEU A 63 -1.72 -0.35 17.17
CA LEU A 63 -0.40 -0.94 16.98
C LEU A 63 -0.51 -2.23 16.16
N GLY A 64 0.25 -2.32 15.09
CA GLY A 64 0.34 -3.50 14.22
C GLY A 64 1.03 -3.18 12.91
N ARG A 65 1.60 -4.17 12.25
CA ARG A 65 2.17 -4.03 10.92
C ARG A 65 1.06 -3.72 9.91
N GLY A 66 1.25 -2.68 9.08
CA GLY A 66 0.28 -2.23 8.09
C GLY A 66 -0.84 -1.36 8.64
N VAL A 67 -0.84 -0.98 9.93
CA VAL A 67 -1.86 -0.11 10.50
C VAL A 67 -1.74 1.32 9.96
N ALA A 68 -0.53 1.89 9.97
CA ALA A 68 -0.27 3.22 9.44
C ALA A 68 -0.01 3.22 7.93
N ASP A 69 0.66 2.19 7.45
CA ASP A 69 1.11 2.00 6.10
C ASP A 69 0.59 0.63 5.59
N ASP A 70 -0.50 0.56 4.78
CA ASP A 70 -1.37 1.69 4.40
C ASP A 70 -2.86 1.38 4.71
N LYS A 71 -3.14 0.35 5.56
CA LYS A 71 -4.51 -0.12 5.84
C LYS A 71 -5.36 0.91 6.60
N GLY A 72 -4.72 1.74 7.44
CA GLY A 72 -5.40 2.82 8.15
C GLY A 72 -5.93 3.89 7.18
N PRO A 73 -5.06 4.50 6.35
CA PRO A 73 -5.48 5.44 5.30
C PRO A 73 -6.47 4.83 4.31
N MET A 74 -6.31 3.55 3.93
CA MET A 74 -7.29 2.84 3.10
C MET A 74 -8.69 2.82 3.73
N VAL A 75 -8.78 2.47 5.02
CA VAL A 75 -10.07 2.46 5.74
C VAL A 75 -10.62 3.87 5.85
N ALA A 76 -9.79 4.87 6.16
CA ALA A 76 -10.19 6.27 6.20
C ALA A 76 -10.78 6.74 4.85
N THR A 77 -10.16 6.33 3.74
CA THR A 77 -10.66 6.60 2.38
C THR A 77 -12.05 5.99 2.15
N LEU A 78 -12.27 4.73 2.53
CA LEU A 78 -13.58 4.10 2.39
C LEU A 78 -14.64 4.82 3.23
N TYR A 79 -14.30 5.25 4.44
CA TYR A 79 -15.23 6.04 5.28
C TYR A 79 -15.46 7.45 4.74
N ALA A 80 -14.47 8.09 4.12
CA ALA A 80 -14.66 9.37 3.43
C ALA A 80 -15.66 9.23 2.26
N LEU A 81 -15.53 8.18 1.44
CA LEU A 81 -16.49 7.88 0.38
C LEU A 81 -17.88 7.56 0.94
N LYS A 82 -17.94 6.81 2.05
CA LYS A 82 -19.21 6.50 2.73
C LYS A 82 -19.89 7.77 3.23
N PHE A 83 -19.12 8.70 3.81
CA PHE A 83 -19.64 10.00 4.22
C PHE A 83 -20.25 10.78 3.05
N LEU A 84 -19.56 10.89 1.92
CA LEU A 84 -20.09 11.56 0.73
C LEU A 84 -21.39 10.92 0.27
N LYS A 85 -21.46 9.60 0.26
CA LYS A 85 -22.67 8.83 -0.10
C LYS A 85 -23.83 9.10 0.86
N GLU A 86 -23.59 9.03 2.17
CA GLU A 86 -24.62 9.21 3.20
C GLU A 86 -25.14 10.66 3.27
N GLN A 87 -24.30 11.63 2.95
CA GLN A 87 -24.71 13.04 2.83
C GLN A 87 -25.46 13.35 1.52
N GLY A 88 -25.58 12.38 0.61
CA GLY A 88 -26.32 12.54 -0.64
C GLY A 88 -25.62 13.47 -1.64
N TYR A 89 -24.29 13.61 -1.59
CA TYR A 89 -23.56 14.41 -2.57
C TYR A 89 -23.72 13.84 -3.97
N GLU A 90 -24.18 14.66 -4.90
CA GLU A 90 -24.22 14.33 -6.32
C GLU A 90 -22.87 14.59 -6.97
N LEU A 91 -22.11 13.53 -7.17
CA LEU A 91 -20.78 13.63 -7.78
C LEU A 91 -20.89 13.83 -9.29
N ARG A 92 -20.05 14.69 -9.85
CA ARG A 92 -19.92 14.82 -11.31
C ARG A 92 -19.26 13.57 -11.89
N TYR A 93 -18.14 13.14 -11.35
CA TYR A 93 -17.41 11.96 -11.76
C TYR A 93 -17.48 10.88 -10.69
N PRO A 94 -17.45 9.60 -11.06
CA PRO A 94 -17.24 8.53 -10.09
C PRO A 94 -15.92 8.72 -9.33
N ILE A 95 -15.89 8.24 -8.08
CA ILE A 95 -14.66 8.16 -7.29
C ILE A 95 -14.38 6.70 -7.01
N ARG A 96 -13.18 6.23 -7.34
CA ARG A 96 -12.68 4.89 -7.02
C ARG A 96 -11.66 4.93 -5.90
N ALA A 97 -11.85 4.10 -4.91
CA ALA A 97 -10.78 3.69 -4.01
C ALA A 97 -10.11 2.45 -4.63
N LEU A 98 -8.97 2.63 -5.27
CA LEU A 98 -8.13 1.55 -5.78
C LEU A 98 -7.38 0.90 -4.61
N ILE A 99 -7.30 -0.42 -4.59
CA ILE A 99 -6.73 -1.21 -3.49
C ILE A 99 -5.77 -2.22 -4.11
N GLY A 100 -4.49 -1.90 -4.02
CA GLY A 100 -3.38 -2.73 -4.49
C GLY A 100 -2.88 -3.71 -3.44
N ASP A 101 -2.02 -4.61 -3.86
CA ASP A 101 -1.38 -5.61 -3.01
C ASP A 101 0.11 -5.86 -3.35
N ASN A 102 0.73 -4.92 -4.06
CA ASN A 102 2.11 -5.06 -4.54
C ASN A 102 2.91 -3.75 -4.48
N GLU A 103 2.51 -2.78 -3.65
CA GLU A 103 3.20 -1.49 -3.52
C GLU A 103 4.63 -1.68 -3.03
N GLU A 104 4.81 -2.48 -1.98
CA GLU A 104 6.07 -2.72 -1.28
C GLU A 104 7.09 -3.53 -2.13
N THR A 105 6.68 -4.04 -3.28
CA THR A 105 7.49 -4.98 -4.06
C THR A 105 7.57 -4.71 -5.56
N HIS A 106 7.15 -3.68 -6.15
CA HIS A 106 7.36 -3.30 -7.56
C HIS A 106 6.12 -2.74 -8.28
N MET A 107 4.98 -2.55 -7.62
CA MET A 107 3.75 -1.95 -8.20
C MET A 107 3.26 -2.63 -9.48
N GLN A 108 3.41 -3.95 -9.60
CA GLN A 108 2.97 -4.70 -10.79
C GLN A 108 1.45 -4.71 -10.94
N ASP A 109 0.74 -4.56 -9.84
CA ASP A 109 -0.72 -4.39 -9.77
C ASP A 109 -1.16 -3.08 -10.44
N VAL A 110 -0.46 -1.99 -10.20
CA VAL A 110 -0.69 -0.69 -10.88
C VAL A 110 -0.38 -0.80 -12.37
N ASP A 111 0.75 -1.41 -12.73
CA ASP A 111 1.11 -1.68 -14.11
C ASP A 111 0.04 -2.49 -14.84
N TYR A 112 -0.48 -3.53 -14.17
CA TYR A 112 -1.57 -4.34 -14.71
C TYR A 112 -2.84 -3.50 -14.93
N TYR A 113 -3.20 -2.69 -13.94
CA TYR A 113 -4.39 -1.85 -14.01
C TYR A 113 -4.29 -0.85 -15.18
N LEU A 114 -3.19 -0.15 -15.30
CA LEU A 114 -3.00 0.86 -16.36
C LEU A 114 -2.93 0.25 -17.77
N LYS A 115 -2.56 -1.01 -17.91
CA LYS A 115 -2.55 -1.72 -19.20
C LYS A 115 -3.95 -2.20 -19.63
N ASN A 116 -4.82 -2.52 -18.68
CA ASN A 116 -6.09 -3.21 -18.95
C ASN A 116 -7.33 -2.36 -18.65
N TYR A 117 -7.18 -1.26 -17.92
CA TYR A 117 -8.27 -0.38 -17.52
C TYR A 117 -7.94 1.09 -17.80
N GLN A 118 -8.98 1.89 -17.88
CA GLN A 118 -8.82 3.34 -18.04
C GLN A 118 -8.09 3.94 -16.84
N ALA A 119 -7.09 4.78 -17.10
CA ALA A 119 -6.43 5.56 -16.06
C ALA A 119 -7.39 6.61 -15.45
N PRO A 120 -7.27 6.93 -14.15
CA PRO A 120 -8.02 8.02 -13.53
C PRO A 120 -7.64 9.38 -14.11
N ALA A 121 -8.61 10.29 -14.16
CA ALA A 121 -8.33 11.69 -14.54
C ALA A 121 -7.51 12.43 -13.47
N PHE A 122 -7.61 11.99 -12.22
CA PHE A 122 -6.80 12.43 -11.10
C PHE A 122 -6.73 11.29 -10.07
N CYS A 123 -5.55 11.08 -9.50
CA CYS A 123 -5.30 10.09 -8.47
C CYS A 123 -4.35 10.63 -7.42
N PHE A 124 -4.55 10.26 -6.17
CA PHE A 124 -3.57 10.49 -5.10
C PHE A 124 -3.52 9.30 -4.15
N PRO A 125 -2.33 8.94 -3.67
CA PRO A 125 -2.16 7.99 -2.57
C PRO A 125 -2.30 8.76 -1.24
N PRO A 126 -3.11 8.32 -0.29
CA PRO A 126 -3.11 8.86 1.08
C PRO A 126 -2.03 8.20 1.95
N ASP A 127 -0.97 7.75 1.35
CA ASP A 127 0.13 6.97 1.90
C ASP A 127 1.37 7.85 2.10
N ALA A 128 1.20 8.96 2.81
CA ALA A 128 2.26 9.89 3.11
C ALA A 128 1.91 10.73 4.35
N GLU A 129 2.90 11.47 4.83
CA GLU A 129 2.69 12.42 5.93
C GLU A 129 1.76 13.57 5.51
N PHE A 130 0.88 13.96 6.44
CA PHE A 130 -0.04 15.07 6.25
C PHE A 130 0.71 16.42 6.36
N PRO A 131 0.40 17.48 5.57
CA PRO A 131 -0.80 17.57 4.71
C PRO A 131 -0.59 17.09 3.28
N VAL A 132 0.54 17.31 2.66
CA VAL A 132 0.85 16.92 1.28
C VAL A 132 2.35 16.73 1.11
N CYS A 133 2.76 15.57 0.60
CA CYS A 133 4.10 15.37 0.11
C CYS A 133 4.19 15.91 -1.33
N ASN A 134 4.98 16.95 -1.56
CA ASN A 134 5.10 17.61 -2.85
C ASN A 134 6.43 17.35 -3.56
N GLY A 135 7.20 16.40 -3.07
CA GLY A 135 8.48 16.01 -3.67
C GLY A 135 9.04 14.75 -3.05
N GLU A 136 9.67 13.94 -3.85
CA GLU A 136 10.31 12.70 -3.45
C GLU A 136 11.74 12.62 -3.92
N LYS A 137 12.58 11.83 -3.23
CA LYS A 137 13.93 11.49 -3.67
C LYS A 137 13.85 10.35 -4.68
N GLY A 138 14.70 10.39 -5.68
CA GLY A 138 14.87 9.27 -6.60
C GLY A 138 15.39 8.03 -5.88
N LEU A 139 14.92 6.85 -6.30
CA LEU A 139 15.39 5.56 -5.82
C LEU A 139 16.53 5.07 -6.72
N PHE A 140 17.60 4.57 -6.12
CA PHE A 140 18.68 3.89 -6.81
C PHE A 140 18.98 2.58 -6.10
N GLY A 141 18.85 1.48 -6.83
CA GLY A 141 19.22 0.14 -6.34
C GLY A 141 20.36 -0.43 -7.18
N ALA A 142 21.33 -1.05 -6.51
CA ALA A 142 22.44 -1.74 -7.17
C ALA A 142 22.80 -3.01 -6.41
N LYS A 143 23.19 -4.05 -7.16
CA LYS A 143 23.81 -5.26 -6.62
C LYS A 143 25.31 -5.21 -6.89
N ILE A 144 26.10 -5.18 -5.84
CA ILE A 144 27.56 -5.30 -5.93
C ILE A 144 27.93 -6.76 -5.71
N VAL A 145 28.64 -7.34 -6.66
CA VAL A 145 29.08 -8.74 -6.61
C VAL A 145 30.60 -8.72 -6.60
N SER A 146 31.21 -9.29 -5.53
CA SER A 146 32.67 -9.52 -5.50
C SER A 146 33.03 -10.77 -6.28
N PRO A 147 34.25 -10.87 -6.85
CA PRO A 147 34.77 -12.15 -7.28
C PRO A 147 34.90 -13.10 -6.08
N VAL A 148 35.02 -14.40 -6.37
CA VAL A 148 35.24 -15.42 -5.33
C VAL A 148 36.52 -15.05 -4.55
N CYS A 149 36.39 -14.87 -3.25
CA CYS A 149 37.51 -14.56 -2.36
C CYS A 149 37.89 -15.83 -1.59
N ASN A 150 39.13 -16.25 -1.74
CA ASN A 150 39.72 -17.32 -0.94
C ASN A 150 40.21 -16.75 0.37
N GLY A 151 39.30 -16.49 1.31
CA GLY A 151 39.58 -15.93 2.62
C GLY A 151 39.08 -16.82 3.75
N VAL A 152 39.15 -16.32 4.97
CA VAL A 152 38.63 -17.01 6.17
C VAL A 152 37.09 -16.94 6.27
N ILE A 153 36.46 -16.02 5.54
CA ILE A 153 34.98 -15.88 5.54
C ILE A 153 34.42 -16.88 4.55
N VAL A 154 33.60 -17.81 5.05
CA VAL A 154 32.93 -18.85 4.28
C VAL A 154 31.57 -18.36 3.81
N ASP A 155 30.87 -17.63 4.67
CA ASP A 155 29.56 -17.05 4.39
C ASP A 155 29.36 -15.75 5.17
N PHE A 156 28.54 -14.86 4.62
CA PHE A 156 28.19 -13.58 5.25
C PHE A 156 26.78 -13.19 4.87
N GLU A 157 25.94 -12.95 5.87
CA GLU A 157 24.55 -12.52 5.65
C GLU A 157 24.17 -11.35 6.58
N GLY A 158 23.23 -10.52 6.15
CA GLY A 158 22.71 -9.43 6.96
C GLY A 158 21.59 -8.67 6.25
N GLY A 159 20.68 -8.12 7.06
CA GLY A 159 19.54 -7.39 6.56
C GLY A 159 18.34 -8.28 6.20
N VAL A 160 17.15 -7.68 6.19
CA VAL A 160 15.86 -8.35 5.88
C VAL A 160 15.16 -7.74 4.66
N ALA A 161 15.52 -6.53 4.28
CA ALA A 161 14.95 -5.80 3.13
C ALA A 161 15.97 -4.80 2.54
N ASN A 162 15.86 -4.53 1.24
CA ASN A 162 16.81 -3.66 0.53
C ASN A 162 16.72 -2.18 0.95
N ASN A 163 15.57 -1.76 1.48
CA ASN A 163 15.31 -0.40 1.96
C ASN A 163 15.47 -0.24 3.49
N ALA A 164 15.93 -1.27 4.18
CA ALA A 164 16.16 -1.24 5.63
C ALA A 164 17.64 -1.37 5.97
N VAL A 165 18.14 -0.52 6.89
CA VAL A 165 19.47 -0.68 7.44
C VAL A 165 19.51 -1.94 8.30
N PRO A 166 20.46 -2.88 8.06
CA PRO A 166 20.59 -4.08 8.87
C PRO A 166 20.85 -3.77 10.34
N ASP A 167 20.08 -4.35 11.23
CA ASP A 167 20.31 -4.32 12.68
C ASP A 167 21.25 -5.43 13.15
N ARG A 168 21.44 -6.46 12.32
CA ARG A 168 22.34 -7.61 12.57
C ARG A 168 22.97 -8.08 11.27
N ALA A 169 24.18 -8.60 11.41
CA ALA A 169 24.86 -9.37 10.39
C ALA A 169 25.59 -10.54 11.03
N SER A 170 25.77 -11.62 10.29
CA SER A 170 26.53 -12.81 10.71
C SER A 170 27.56 -13.19 9.67
N ALA A 171 28.67 -13.74 10.11
CA ALA A 171 29.71 -14.31 9.27
C ALA A 171 30.10 -15.70 9.76
N LEU A 172 30.22 -16.63 8.83
CA LEU A 172 30.81 -17.94 9.07
C LEU A 172 32.27 -17.88 8.66
N VAL A 173 33.18 -18.24 9.58
CA VAL A 173 34.64 -18.23 9.40
C VAL A 173 35.24 -19.58 9.69
#